data_1d88c2cc41913c2eb6baea6572bb0ea8
#
_entry.id   1d88c2cc41913c2eb6baea6572bb0ea8
#
_cell.length_a   1.000
_cell.length_b   1.000
_cell.length_c   1.000
_cell.angle_alpha   90.00
_cell.angle_beta   90.00
_cell.angle_gamma   90.00
#
_symmetry.space_group_name_H-M   'P 1'
#
loop_
_entity.id
_entity.type
_entity.pdbx_description
1 polymer ?
#
loop_
_entity_poly.entity_id
_entity_poly.type
_entity_poly.pdbx_seq_one_letter_code
_entity_poly.pdbx_strand_id
1 'polypeptide(L)'
;MIDARWEVAADVPADADIVCEFAWEGTLDALSVPESVARVHGFRAAVGDTLRASDGARAVVVVGLGSVADADTRTLVSAAGDLGRSLRHATVAAVRVLDPAHTASVVHGLVLGAYRFDRHHSDPAPSHLERVVLIGADPAVVDHALVVARAVVSARDLANETPDRMHVGVLVDQARAIASAAGLECLVLGKDDLVAGGFGCLLAVNAGSAEPPALVE
;
A
#
# COMPACT_ATOMS: atom_id res chain seq x y z
N MET A 1 -7.36 2.72 -3.77
CA MET A 1 -6.33 1.87 -4.45
C MET A 1 -6.45 0.41 -4.06
N ILE A 2 -6.71 0.07 -2.82
CA ILE A 2 -6.75 -1.34 -2.38
C ILE A 2 -7.88 -2.12 -3.07
N ASP A 3 -8.96 -1.43 -3.41
CA ASP A 3 -10.13 -1.99 -4.10
C ASP A 3 -10.03 -1.90 -5.63
N ALA A 4 -8.97 -1.28 -6.16
CA ALA A 4 -8.73 -1.26 -7.59
C ALA A 4 -8.46 -2.69 -8.09
N ARG A 5 -8.82 -2.95 -9.34
CA ARG A 5 -8.46 -4.20 -10.03
C ARG A 5 -6.99 -4.15 -10.41
N TRP A 6 -6.26 -5.23 -10.08
CA TRP A 6 -4.84 -5.38 -10.40
C TRP A 6 -4.65 -6.39 -11.52
N GLU A 7 -3.84 -6.01 -12.49
CA GLU A 7 -3.57 -6.80 -13.69
C GLU A 7 -2.07 -6.79 -14.01
N VAL A 8 -1.58 -7.82 -14.67
CA VAL A 8 -0.24 -7.85 -15.25
C VAL A 8 -0.39 -7.88 -16.78
N ALA A 9 0.35 -7.03 -17.47
CA ALA A 9 0.34 -6.96 -18.93
C ALA A 9 1.76 -6.85 -19.48
N ALA A 10 1.91 -7.15 -20.78
CA ALA A 10 3.18 -6.98 -21.48
C ALA A 10 3.45 -5.49 -21.81
N ASP A 11 2.39 -4.75 -22.15
CA ASP A 11 2.46 -3.38 -22.61
C ASP A 11 1.50 -2.46 -21.86
N VAL A 12 1.79 -1.16 -21.92
CA VAL A 12 0.94 -0.11 -21.35
C VAL A 12 -0.40 -0.10 -22.10
N PRO A 13 -1.55 -0.26 -21.41
CA PRO A 13 -2.85 -0.26 -22.05
C PRO A 13 -3.18 1.11 -22.68
N ALA A 14 -3.94 1.10 -23.78
CA ALA A 14 -4.25 2.30 -24.54
C ALA A 14 -5.08 3.32 -23.72
N ASP A 15 -5.88 2.83 -22.77
CA ASP A 15 -6.75 3.61 -21.89
C ASP A 15 -6.10 4.02 -20.57
N ALA A 16 -4.78 3.83 -20.39
CA ALA A 16 -4.09 4.33 -19.21
C ALA A 16 -4.05 5.86 -19.19
N ASP A 17 -4.46 6.46 -18.08
CA ASP A 17 -4.38 7.91 -17.85
C ASP A 17 -2.98 8.34 -17.47
N ILE A 18 -2.28 7.46 -16.75
CA ILE A 18 -0.97 7.71 -16.18
C ILE A 18 -0.05 6.52 -16.36
N VAL A 19 1.21 6.79 -16.69
CA VAL A 19 2.32 5.82 -16.69
C VAL A 19 3.27 6.19 -15.57
N CYS A 20 3.57 5.22 -14.72
CA CYS A 20 4.50 5.34 -13.62
C CYS A 20 5.76 4.52 -13.89
N GLU A 21 6.89 5.13 -13.71
CA GLU A 21 8.20 4.55 -14.01
C GLU A 21 9.18 4.79 -12.86
N PHE A 22 10.18 3.93 -12.80
CA PHE A 22 11.33 4.09 -11.93
C PHE A 22 12.57 4.33 -12.79
N ALA A 23 13.50 5.13 -12.28
CA ALA A 23 14.76 5.38 -12.95
C ALA A 23 15.95 5.24 -11.99
N TRP A 24 16.99 4.55 -12.43
CA TRP A 24 18.30 4.61 -11.80
C TRP A 24 19.09 5.79 -12.35
N GLU A 25 20.04 6.29 -11.58
CA GLU A 25 21.03 7.23 -12.09
C GLU A 25 21.72 6.67 -13.34
N GLY A 26 21.76 7.48 -14.41
CA GLY A 26 22.36 7.09 -15.69
C GLY A 26 21.46 6.27 -16.64
N THR A 27 20.16 6.02 -16.31
CA THR A 27 19.24 5.25 -17.18
C THR A 27 18.07 6.07 -17.70
N LEU A 28 18.26 7.38 -17.89
CA LEU A 28 17.17 8.28 -18.30
C LEU A 28 16.70 8.08 -19.74
N ASP A 29 17.50 7.45 -20.58
CA ASP A 29 17.20 7.12 -21.97
C ASP A 29 16.13 6.04 -22.15
N ALA A 30 15.88 5.25 -21.12
CA ALA A 30 14.87 4.19 -21.12
C ALA A 30 13.45 4.65 -20.74
N LEU A 31 13.27 5.92 -20.40
CA LEU A 31 11.99 6.48 -19.94
C LEU A 31 11.02 6.71 -21.10
N SER A 32 9.72 6.72 -20.78
CA SER A 32 8.64 7.09 -21.71
C SER A 32 8.69 8.57 -22.13
N VAL A 33 9.45 9.40 -21.43
CA VAL A 33 9.68 10.80 -21.75
C VAL A 33 11.10 11.01 -22.25
N PRO A 34 11.33 11.95 -23.21
CA PRO A 34 12.69 12.24 -23.68
C PRO A 34 13.64 12.68 -22.56
N GLU A 35 14.89 12.22 -22.61
CA GLU A 35 15.92 12.63 -21.63
C GLU A 35 16.07 14.16 -21.50
N SER A 36 15.87 14.90 -22.61
CA SER A 36 15.87 16.35 -22.62
C SER A 36 14.82 16.96 -21.67
N VAL A 37 13.65 16.34 -21.55
CA VAL A 37 12.59 16.75 -20.61
C VAL A 37 13.06 16.51 -19.17
N ALA A 38 13.59 15.33 -18.87
CA ALA A 38 14.14 15.04 -17.56
C ALA A 38 15.23 16.04 -17.15
N ARG A 39 16.12 16.36 -18.06
CA ARG A 39 17.23 17.32 -17.86
C ARG A 39 16.72 18.74 -17.58
N VAL A 40 15.75 19.24 -18.35
CA VAL A 40 15.16 20.59 -18.18
C VAL A 40 14.49 20.71 -16.80
N HIS A 41 13.85 19.63 -16.32
CA HIS A 41 13.24 19.59 -14.99
C HIS A 41 14.24 19.30 -13.85
N GLY A 42 15.53 19.18 -14.15
CA GLY A 42 16.58 18.91 -13.16
C GLY A 42 16.53 17.50 -12.55
N PHE A 43 15.76 16.59 -13.17
CA PHE A 43 15.63 15.21 -12.71
C PHE A 43 16.93 14.45 -13.01
N ARG A 44 17.49 13.78 -12.00
CA ARG A 44 18.75 13.02 -12.07
C ARG A 44 18.58 11.57 -11.69
N ALA A 45 17.36 11.19 -11.34
CA ALA A 45 17.02 9.89 -10.78
C ALA A 45 17.65 9.60 -9.40
N ALA A 46 18.12 10.64 -8.67
CA ALA A 46 18.52 10.46 -7.28
C ALA A 46 17.35 10.01 -6.41
N VAL A 47 17.63 9.36 -5.29
CA VAL A 47 16.58 8.93 -4.35
C VAL A 47 15.73 10.12 -3.91
N GLY A 48 14.41 9.99 -4.09
CA GLY A 48 13.44 11.05 -3.78
C GLY A 48 13.16 12.03 -4.92
N ASP A 49 13.95 12.02 -6.00
CA ASP A 49 13.63 12.79 -7.21
C ASP A 49 12.30 12.31 -7.79
N THR A 50 11.46 13.25 -8.20
CA THR A 50 10.22 12.95 -8.91
C THR A 50 10.09 13.85 -10.13
N LEU A 51 9.93 13.23 -11.30
CA LEU A 51 9.61 13.92 -12.55
C LEU A 51 8.12 13.73 -12.84
N ARG A 52 7.43 14.83 -13.13
CA ARG A 52 6.06 14.84 -13.66
C ARG A 52 6.07 15.45 -15.04
N ALA A 53 5.67 14.70 -16.03
CA ALA A 53 5.70 15.07 -17.43
C ALA A 53 4.50 14.49 -18.18
N SER A 54 4.53 14.59 -19.51
CA SER A 54 3.58 13.91 -20.40
C SER A 54 4.35 13.32 -21.59
N ASP A 55 3.90 12.16 -22.05
CA ASP A 55 4.35 11.57 -23.31
C ASP A 55 3.60 12.13 -24.54
N GLY A 56 2.76 13.13 -24.34
CA GLY A 56 1.87 13.74 -25.34
C GLY A 56 0.46 13.16 -25.34
N ALA A 57 0.24 11.98 -24.79
CA ALA A 57 -1.07 11.32 -24.69
C ALA A 57 -1.52 11.14 -23.23
N ARG A 58 -0.57 10.93 -22.32
CA ARG A 58 -0.80 10.54 -20.91
C ARG A 58 0.09 11.32 -19.97
N ALA A 59 -0.31 11.36 -18.70
CA ALA A 59 0.59 11.79 -17.64
C ALA A 59 1.69 10.74 -17.43
N VAL A 60 2.91 11.19 -17.19
CA VAL A 60 4.05 10.33 -16.82
C VAL A 60 4.62 10.80 -15.50
N VAL A 61 4.79 9.88 -14.57
CA VAL A 61 5.46 10.14 -13.29
C VAL A 61 6.64 9.19 -13.17
N VAL A 62 7.83 9.74 -13.00
CA VAL A 62 9.05 8.96 -12.80
C VAL A 62 9.61 9.25 -11.42
N VAL A 63 9.99 8.22 -10.68
CA VAL A 63 10.65 8.34 -9.38
C VAL A 63 12.07 7.80 -9.46
N GLY A 64 13.01 8.57 -8.94
CA GLY A 64 14.42 8.21 -8.86
C GLY A 64 14.70 7.19 -7.77
N LEU A 65 15.55 6.23 -8.08
CA LEU A 65 16.00 5.15 -7.19
C LEU A 65 17.44 5.37 -6.71
N GLY A 66 18.15 6.37 -7.24
CA GLY A 66 19.56 6.59 -6.96
C GLY A 66 20.49 5.64 -7.70
N SER A 67 21.62 5.34 -7.10
CA SER A 67 22.61 4.42 -7.68
C SER A 67 22.16 2.98 -7.60
N VAL A 68 22.33 2.22 -8.68
CA VAL A 68 22.07 0.76 -8.70
C VAL A 68 22.89 0.01 -7.64
N ALA A 69 24.08 0.51 -7.31
CA ALA A 69 24.96 -0.11 -6.30
C ALA A 69 24.37 -0.06 -4.87
N ASP A 70 23.51 0.92 -4.60
CA ASP A 70 22.87 1.13 -3.30
C ASP A 70 21.42 0.63 -3.27
N ALA A 71 21.02 -0.11 -4.30
CA ALA A 71 19.66 -0.61 -4.46
C ALA A 71 19.29 -1.58 -3.32
N ASP A 72 18.25 -1.23 -2.58
CA ASP A 72 17.67 -2.11 -1.58
C ASP A 72 16.12 -2.15 -1.68
N THR A 73 15.52 -3.13 -1.02
CA THR A 73 14.06 -3.31 -0.98
C THR A 73 13.37 -2.07 -0.41
N ARG A 74 13.97 -1.37 0.55
CA ARG A 74 13.40 -0.19 1.21
C ARG A 74 13.31 0.98 0.24
N THR A 75 14.34 1.21 -0.56
CA THR A 75 14.37 2.24 -1.61
C THR A 75 13.25 2.01 -2.62
N LEU A 76 13.06 0.77 -3.09
CA LEU A 76 11.99 0.41 -4.00
C LEU A 76 10.58 0.61 -3.40
N VAL A 77 10.37 0.17 -2.16
CA VAL A 77 9.08 0.36 -1.47
C VAL A 77 8.78 1.84 -1.27
N SER A 78 9.80 2.65 -0.91
CA SER A 78 9.64 4.10 -0.72
C SER A 78 9.30 4.79 -2.04
N ALA A 79 10.04 4.52 -3.10
CA ALA A 79 9.81 5.08 -4.43
C ALA A 79 8.44 4.69 -5.00
N ALA A 80 8.03 3.41 -4.85
CA ALA A 80 6.70 2.96 -5.20
C ALA A 80 5.61 3.65 -4.35
N GLY A 81 5.91 3.98 -3.09
CA GLY A 81 5.05 4.80 -2.24
C GLY A 81 4.84 6.21 -2.77
N ASP A 82 5.87 6.84 -3.31
CA ASP A 82 5.77 8.16 -3.98
C ASP A 82 4.88 8.10 -5.22
N LEU A 83 5.01 7.05 -6.02
CA LEU A 83 4.10 6.78 -7.14
C LEU A 83 2.67 6.58 -6.64
N GLY A 84 2.46 5.74 -5.63
CA GLY A 84 1.13 5.47 -5.05
C GLY A 84 0.38 6.75 -4.65
N ARG A 85 1.08 7.72 -4.06
CA ARG A 85 0.53 9.05 -3.73
C ARG A 85 0.08 9.84 -4.97
N SER A 86 0.71 9.60 -6.10
CA SER A 86 0.41 10.30 -7.35
C SER A 86 -0.82 9.77 -8.08
N LEU A 87 -1.28 8.55 -7.76
CA LEU A 87 -2.32 7.84 -8.52
C LEU A 87 -3.77 8.22 -8.18
N ARG A 88 -4.00 9.01 -7.14
CA ARG A 88 -5.36 9.26 -6.60
C ARG A 88 -6.37 9.88 -7.58
N HIS A 89 -5.89 10.56 -8.61
CA HIS A 89 -6.72 11.23 -9.63
C HIS A 89 -6.78 10.47 -10.96
N ALA A 90 -6.05 9.38 -11.09
CA ALA A 90 -6.11 8.52 -12.25
C ALA A 90 -7.26 7.51 -12.12
N THR A 91 -7.81 7.10 -13.25
CA THR A 91 -8.77 5.98 -13.34
C THR A 91 -8.02 4.69 -13.66
N VAL A 92 -7.12 4.74 -14.61
CA VAL A 92 -6.27 3.60 -15.02
C VAL A 92 -4.80 3.98 -14.94
N ALA A 93 -4.05 3.28 -14.08
CA ALA A 93 -2.63 3.50 -13.91
C ALA A 93 -1.83 2.32 -14.45
N ALA A 94 -0.84 2.59 -15.30
CA ALA A 94 0.17 1.62 -15.70
C ALA A 94 1.45 1.87 -14.91
N VAL A 95 2.04 0.83 -14.33
CA VAL A 95 3.29 0.91 -13.56
C VAL A 95 4.31 -0.05 -14.12
N ARG A 96 5.44 0.46 -14.59
CA ARG A 96 6.54 -0.37 -15.08
C ARG A 96 7.36 -0.89 -13.91
N VAL A 97 7.47 -2.20 -13.83
CA VAL A 97 8.31 -2.91 -12.85
C VAL A 97 9.64 -3.21 -13.53
N LEU A 98 10.73 -2.76 -12.94
CA LEU A 98 12.07 -2.87 -13.55
C LEU A 98 12.57 -4.31 -13.66
N ASP A 99 12.22 -5.14 -12.67
CA ASP A 99 12.58 -6.56 -12.60
C ASP A 99 11.42 -7.30 -11.93
N PRO A 100 10.97 -8.46 -12.46
CA PRO A 100 9.92 -9.27 -11.84
C PRO A 100 10.17 -9.57 -10.36
N ALA A 101 11.42 -9.69 -9.92
CA ALA A 101 11.80 -9.90 -8.53
C ALA A 101 11.37 -8.72 -7.61
N HIS A 102 11.14 -7.54 -8.17
CA HIS A 102 10.70 -6.35 -7.45
C HIS A 102 9.17 -6.23 -7.31
N THR A 103 8.40 -7.15 -7.87
CA THR A 103 6.93 -7.10 -7.91
C THR A 103 6.31 -6.85 -6.52
N ALA A 104 6.71 -7.63 -5.51
CA ALA A 104 6.17 -7.47 -4.16
C ALA A 104 6.46 -6.09 -3.57
N SER A 105 7.69 -5.58 -3.72
CA SER A 105 8.11 -4.26 -3.23
C SER A 105 7.31 -3.14 -3.89
N VAL A 106 7.08 -3.23 -5.20
CA VAL A 106 6.29 -2.25 -5.96
C VAL A 106 4.84 -2.27 -5.50
N VAL A 107 4.21 -3.44 -5.42
CA VAL A 107 2.82 -3.58 -4.94
C VAL A 107 2.67 -3.02 -3.53
N HIS A 108 3.55 -3.42 -2.60
CA HIS A 108 3.52 -2.91 -1.22
C HIS A 108 3.67 -1.38 -1.18
N GLY A 109 4.66 -0.83 -1.87
CA GLY A 109 4.88 0.60 -1.91
C GLY A 109 3.68 1.37 -2.46
N LEU A 110 3.14 0.94 -3.60
CA LEU A 110 1.96 1.57 -4.22
C LEU A 110 0.76 1.60 -3.27
N VAL A 111 0.40 0.46 -2.67
CA VAL A 111 -0.75 0.36 -1.76
C VAL A 111 -0.52 1.19 -0.50
N LEU A 112 0.65 1.06 0.14
CA LEU A 112 0.95 1.74 1.40
C LEU A 112 1.16 3.25 1.23
N GLY A 113 1.68 3.67 0.08
CA GLY A 113 1.84 5.09 -0.25
C GLY A 113 0.52 5.79 -0.58
N ALA A 114 -0.44 5.06 -1.14
CA ALA A 114 -1.78 5.57 -1.42
C ALA A 114 -2.72 5.50 -0.21
N TYR A 115 -2.31 4.83 0.87
CA TYR A 115 -3.12 4.71 2.07
C TYR A 115 -3.47 6.05 2.69
N ARG A 116 -4.74 6.20 3.08
CA ARG A 116 -5.26 7.36 3.81
C ARG A 116 -6.26 6.88 4.86
N PHE A 117 -6.17 7.47 6.04
CA PHE A 117 -7.19 7.32 7.06
C PHE A 117 -8.06 8.59 7.07
N ASP A 118 -9.21 8.52 6.42
CA ASP A 118 -10.11 9.65 6.22
C ASP A 118 -11.55 9.40 6.70
N ARG A 119 -11.75 8.32 7.48
CA ARG A 119 -13.07 7.91 8.01
C ARG A 119 -13.79 9.01 8.79
N HIS A 120 -13.04 9.93 9.40
CA HIS A 120 -13.59 11.01 10.23
C HIS A 120 -13.54 12.37 9.53
N HIS A 121 -13.14 12.41 8.26
CA HIS A 121 -13.22 13.63 7.47
C HIS A 121 -14.65 13.85 7.01
N SER A 122 -15.16 15.09 7.15
CA SER A 122 -16.50 15.47 6.70
C SER A 122 -16.63 15.44 5.17
N ASP A 123 -15.52 15.59 4.44
CA ASP A 123 -15.43 15.54 3.00
C ASP A 123 -14.18 14.74 2.58
N PRO A 124 -14.25 13.41 2.65
CA PRO A 124 -13.14 12.57 2.22
C PRO A 124 -12.96 12.68 0.71
N ALA A 125 -11.74 13.00 0.27
CA ALA A 125 -11.43 13.08 -1.15
C ALA A 125 -11.46 11.67 -1.78
N PRO A 126 -12.37 11.39 -2.74
CA PRO A 126 -12.49 10.08 -3.34
C PRO A 126 -11.22 9.69 -4.11
N SER A 127 -10.94 8.40 -4.14
CA SER A 127 -10.00 7.83 -5.09
C SER A 127 -10.77 7.41 -6.35
N HIS A 128 -10.32 7.87 -7.51
CA HIS A 128 -10.92 7.51 -8.79
C HIS A 128 -10.24 6.28 -9.42
N LEU A 129 -9.22 5.72 -8.77
CA LEU A 129 -8.44 4.62 -9.33
C LEU A 129 -9.23 3.32 -9.34
N GLU A 130 -9.56 2.86 -10.53
CA GLU A 130 -10.32 1.63 -10.78
C GLU A 130 -9.39 0.47 -11.14
N ARG A 131 -8.25 0.77 -11.82
CA ARG A 131 -7.37 -0.26 -12.33
C ARG A 131 -5.89 0.12 -12.23
N VAL A 132 -5.07 -0.86 -11.79
CA VAL A 132 -3.61 -0.80 -11.80
C VAL A 132 -3.08 -1.92 -12.69
N VAL A 133 -2.32 -1.56 -13.70
CA VAL A 133 -1.71 -2.50 -14.63
C VAL A 133 -0.20 -2.49 -14.43
N LEU A 134 0.34 -3.61 -13.98
CA LEU A 134 1.77 -3.80 -13.76
C LEU A 134 2.41 -4.33 -15.04
N ILE A 135 3.42 -3.64 -15.54
CA ILE A 135 4.16 -4.03 -16.75
C ILE A 135 5.49 -4.64 -16.33
N GLY A 136 5.75 -5.88 -16.75
CA GLY A 136 6.98 -6.59 -16.39
C GLY A 136 7.00 -7.20 -14.99
N ALA A 137 5.85 -7.26 -14.31
CA ALA A 137 5.70 -7.88 -13.00
C ALA A 137 5.58 -9.41 -13.11
N ASP A 138 5.88 -10.10 -12.00
CA ASP A 138 5.56 -11.52 -11.86
C ASP A 138 4.11 -11.70 -11.39
N PRO A 139 3.21 -12.23 -12.23
CA PRO A 139 1.81 -12.40 -11.87
C PRO A 139 1.59 -13.35 -10.67
N ALA A 140 2.47 -14.32 -10.46
CA ALA A 140 2.36 -15.27 -9.35
C ALA A 140 2.58 -14.60 -7.98
N VAL A 141 3.23 -13.44 -7.95
CA VAL A 141 3.57 -12.71 -6.72
C VAL A 141 2.52 -11.67 -6.37
N VAL A 142 1.77 -11.14 -7.35
CA VAL A 142 0.87 -9.99 -7.16
C VAL A 142 -0.20 -10.26 -6.10
N ASP A 143 -0.91 -11.38 -6.19
CA ASP A 143 -2.02 -11.69 -5.27
C ASP A 143 -1.54 -11.81 -3.82
N HIS A 144 -0.41 -12.49 -3.60
CA HIS A 144 0.17 -12.60 -2.25
C HIS A 144 0.63 -11.24 -1.72
N ALA A 145 1.29 -10.43 -2.55
CA ALA A 145 1.71 -9.09 -2.17
C ALA A 145 0.52 -8.18 -1.79
N LEU A 146 -0.60 -8.31 -2.50
CA LEU A 146 -1.84 -7.61 -2.17
C LEU A 146 -2.44 -8.07 -0.83
N VAL A 147 -2.43 -9.36 -0.54
CA VAL A 147 -2.88 -9.88 0.76
C VAL A 147 -2.07 -9.27 1.90
N VAL A 148 -0.73 -9.27 1.79
CA VAL A 148 0.16 -8.65 2.78
C VAL A 148 -0.10 -7.15 2.91
N ALA A 149 -0.20 -6.43 1.79
CA ALA A 149 -0.47 -4.99 1.80
C ALA A 149 -1.81 -4.65 2.46
N ARG A 150 -2.87 -5.42 2.19
CA ARG A 150 -4.19 -5.28 2.83
C ARG A 150 -4.14 -5.51 4.33
N ALA A 151 -3.39 -6.52 4.79
CA ALA A 151 -3.19 -6.77 6.22
C ALA A 151 -2.52 -5.56 6.92
N VAL A 152 -1.49 -4.97 6.29
CA VAL A 152 -0.85 -3.75 6.81
C VAL A 152 -1.80 -2.56 6.83
N VAL A 153 -2.63 -2.37 5.78
CA VAL A 153 -3.64 -1.31 5.75
C VAL A 153 -4.67 -1.50 6.87
N SER A 154 -5.17 -2.72 7.08
CA SER A 154 -6.08 -3.02 8.18
C SER A 154 -5.47 -2.70 9.55
N ALA A 155 -4.20 -3.07 9.76
CA ALA A 155 -3.49 -2.73 10.98
C ALA A 155 -3.32 -1.21 11.18
N ARG A 156 -3.06 -0.46 10.09
CA ARG A 156 -3.00 1.01 10.13
C ARG A 156 -4.35 1.63 10.44
N ASP A 157 -5.44 1.07 9.90
CA ASP A 157 -6.80 1.54 10.20
C ASP A 157 -7.09 1.39 11.71
N LEU A 158 -6.75 0.25 12.31
CA LEU A 158 -6.92 0.03 13.73
C LEU A 158 -6.05 0.98 14.58
N ALA A 159 -4.79 1.20 14.17
CA ALA A 159 -3.86 2.07 14.89
C ALA A 159 -4.19 3.57 14.77
N ASN A 160 -4.84 3.98 13.68
CA ASN A 160 -5.23 5.37 13.44
C ASN A 160 -6.64 5.70 13.97
N GLU A 161 -7.40 4.69 14.41
CA GLU A 161 -8.70 4.92 15.00
C GLU A 161 -8.57 5.66 16.33
N THR A 162 -9.59 6.47 16.67
CA THR A 162 -9.57 7.28 17.89
C THR A 162 -9.73 6.40 19.13
N PRO A 163 -9.11 6.75 20.28
CA PRO A 163 -9.17 5.94 21.50
C PRO A 163 -10.58 5.71 22.05
N ASP A 164 -11.50 6.65 21.82
CA ASP A 164 -12.90 6.52 22.21
C ASP A 164 -13.68 5.49 21.37
N ARG A 165 -13.17 5.12 20.20
CA ARG A 165 -13.74 4.12 19.32
C ARG A 165 -12.99 2.80 19.35
N MET A 166 -11.66 2.84 19.54
CA MET A 166 -10.82 1.64 19.57
C MET A 166 -10.76 1.05 20.97
N HIS A 167 -11.79 0.33 21.37
CA HIS A 167 -11.84 -0.43 22.61
C HIS A 167 -11.83 -1.95 22.35
N VAL A 168 -11.74 -2.74 23.42
CA VAL A 168 -11.59 -4.20 23.37
C VAL A 168 -12.65 -4.86 22.49
N GLY A 169 -13.92 -4.46 22.63
CA GLY A 169 -15.03 -5.02 21.85
C GLY A 169 -14.85 -4.81 20.35
N VAL A 170 -14.43 -3.62 19.91
CA VAL A 170 -14.19 -3.33 18.49
C VAL A 170 -13.05 -4.18 17.93
N LEU A 171 -11.97 -4.37 18.69
CA LEU A 171 -10.86 -5.22 18.26
C LEU A 171 -11.29 -6.69 18.13
N VAL A 172 -12.11 -7.19 19.06
CA VAL A 172 -12.70 -8.53 19.00
C VAL A 172 -13.58 -8.68 17.77
N ASP A 173 -14.45 -7.71 17.47
CA ASP A 173 -15.35 -7.76 16.31
C ASP A 173 -14.55 -7.73 14.99
N GLN A 174 -13.48 -6.96 14.92
CA GLN A 174 -12.58 -6.97 13.76
C GLN A 174 -11.87 -8.33 13.60
N ALA A 175 -11.40 -8.93 14.68
CA ALA A 175 -10.80 -10.27 14.63
C ALA A 175 -11.80 -11.33 14.12
N ARG A 176 -13.04 -11.30 14.62
CA ARG A 176 -14.12 -12.17 14.14
C ARG A 176 -14.42 -11.97 12.66
N ALA A 177 -14.48 -10.72 12.21
CA ALA A 177 -14.74 -10.40 10.81
C ALA A 177 -13.62 -10.92 9.89
N ILE A 178 -12.36 -10.75 10.29
CA ILE A 178 -11.19 -11.26 9.56
C ILE A 178 -11.22 -12.79 9.52
N ALA A 179 -11.44 -13.45 10.65
CA ALA A 179 -11.50 -14.91 10.72
C ALA A 179 -12.62 -15.46 9.85
N SER A 180 -13.81 -14.87 9.93
CA SER A 180 -14.97 -15.27 9.11
C SER A 180 -14.68 -15.13 7.61
N ALA A 181 -14.07 -14.02 7.19
CA ALA A 181 -13.71 -13.79 5.79
C ALA A 181 -12.64 -14.76 5.28
N ALA A 182 -11.76 -15.23 6.17
CA ALA A 182 -10.69 -16.17 5.86
C ALA A 182 -11.08 -17.64 6.06
N GLY A 183 -12.29 -17.93 6.53
CA GLY A 183 -12.73 -19.30 6.87
C GLY A 183 -12.00 -19.92 8.06
N LEU A 184 -11.52 -19.07 8.99
CA LEU A 184 -10.82 -19.47 10.21
C LEU A 184 -11.78 -19.52 11.39
N GLU A 185 -11.49 -20.39 12.37
CA GLU A 185 -12.13 -20.34 13.68
C GLU A 185 -11.61 -19.14 14.46
N CYS A 186 -12.47 -18.55 15.29
CA CYS A 186 -12.11 -17.44 16.17
C CYS A 186 -12.74 -17.69 17.55
N LEU A 187 -11.91 -18.10 18.49
CA LEU A 187 -12.31 -18.26 19.88
C LEU A 187 -12.06 -16.93 20.63
N VAL A 188 -13.05 -16.49 21.39
CA VAL A 188 -12.94 -15.30 22.23
C VAL A 188 -13.18 -15.70 23.69
N LEU A 189 -12.13 -15.60 24.50
CA LEU A 189 -12.20 -15.82 25.94
C LEU A 189 -12.55 -14.51 26.63
N GLY A 190 -13.68 -14.47 27.29
CA GLY A 190 -14.15 -13.33 28.09
C GLY A 190 -13.58 -13.34 29.51
N LYS A 191 -14.00 -12.38 30.34
CA LYS A 191 -13.49 -12.21 31.71
C LYS A 191 -13.58 -13.49 32.55
N ASP A 192 -14.69 -14.19 32.50
CA ASP A 192 -14.90 -15.41 33.32
C ASP A 192 -14.00 -16.55 32.85
N ASP A 193 -13.79 -16.70 31.56
CA ASP A 193 -12.86 -17.69 30.99
C ASP A 193 -11.41 -17.39 31.38
N LEU A 194 -11.06 -16.09 31.38
CA LEU A 194 -9.74 -15.61 31.77
C LEU A 194 -9.47 -15.83 33.26
N VAL A 195 -10.47 -15.68 34.12
CA VAL A 195 -10.38 -16.03 35.55
C VAL A 195 -10.19 -17.53 35.71
N ALA A 196 -11.01 -18.34 35.06
CA ALA A 196 -10.95 -19.79 35.14
C ALA A 196 -9.60 -20.33 34.60
N GLY A 197 -9.08 -19.71 33.54
CA GLY A 197 -7.80 -20.06 32.92
C GLY A 197 -6.56 -19.52 33.65
N GLY A 198 -6.72 -18.71 34.71
CA GLY A 198 -5.60 -18.19 35.50
C GLY A 198 -4.78 -17.08 34.79
N PHE A 199 -5.38 -16.32 33.87
CA PHE A 199 -4.72 -15.23 33.13
C PHE A 199 -4.53 -13.97 33.97
N GLY A 200 -3.85 -14.09 35.14
CA GLY A 200 -3.74 -13.06 36.15
C GLY A 200 -3.13 -11.74 35.65
N CYS A 201 -2.11 -11.78 34.80
CA CYS A 201 -1.49 -10.58 34.25
C CYS A 201 -2.45 -9.77 33.37
N LEU A 202 -3.22 -10.43 32.50
CA LEU A 202 -4.19 -9.78 31.64
C LEU A 202 -5.31 -9.14 32.45
N LEU A 203 -5.82 -9.86 33.46
CA LEU A 203 -6.82 -9.36 34.39
C LEU A 203 -6.32 -8.16 35.22
N ALA A 204 -5.06 -8.20 35.67
CA ALA A 204 -4.45 -7.10 36.41
C ALA A 204 -4.29 -5.83 35.57
N VAL A 205 -3.88 -5.94 34.32
CA VAL A 205 -3.81 -4.79 33.38
C VAL A 205 -5.20 -4.19 33.13
N ASN A 206 -6.23 -5.02 33.06
CA ASN A 206 -7.60 -4.57 32.85
C ASN A 206 -8.29 -4.02 34.11
N ALA A 207 -7.73 -4.19 35.30
CA ALA A 207 -8.43 -3.90 36.58
C ALA A 207 -8.96 -2.46 36.71
N GLY A 208 -8.35 -1.48 36.03
CA GLY A 208 -8.78 -0.09 36.00
C GLY A 208 -9.68 0.30 34.82
N SER A 209 -10.01 -0.64 33.93
CA SER A 209 -10.82 -0.38 32.74
C SER A 209 -12.30 -0.57 33.01
N ALA A 210 -13.14 0.27 32.41
CA ALA A 210 -14.59 0.05 32.35
C ALA A 210 -14.97 -1.02 31.30
N GLU A 211 -14.09 -1.26 30.31
CA GLU A 211 -14.30 -2.26 29.27
C GLU A 211 -13.85 -3.63 29.74
N PRO A 212 -14.62 -4.71 29.47
CA PRO A 212 -14.21 -6.06 29.84
C PRO A 212 -12.99 -6.53 29.04
N PRO A 213 -12.09 -7.34 29.64
CA PRO A 213 -10.96 -7.91 28.94
C PRO A 213 -11.41 -9.01 27.98
N ALA A 214 -10.64 -9.24 26.93
CA ALA A 214 -10.80 -10.40 26.07
C ALA A 214 -9.43 -10.90 25.58
N LEU A 215 -9.37 -12.22 25.30
CA LEU A 215 -8.29 -12.85 24.56
C LEU A 215 -8.90 -13.48 23.31
N VAL A 216 -8.27 -13.25 22.16
CA VAL A 216 -8.68 -13.81 20.88
C VAL A 216 -7.66 -14.85 20.45
N GLU A 217 -8.16 -16.03 20.12
CA GLU A 217 -7.37 -17.15 19.60
C GLU A 217 -7.92 -17.61 18.24
#